data_a688b1a6d5cc0ffb0c6d940fdea0fac3
#
_entry.id   a688b1a6d5cc0ffb0c6d940fdea0fac3
#
_cell.length_a   1.000
_cell.length_b   1.000
_cell.length_c   1.000
_cell.angle_alpha   90.00
_cell.angle_beta   90.00
_cell.angle_gamma   90.00
#
_symmetry.space_group_name_H-M   'P 1'
#
loop_
_entity.id
_entity.type
_entity.pdbx_description
1 polymer ?
#
loop_
_entity_poly.entity_id
_entity_poly.type
_entity_poly.pdbx_seq_one_letter_code
_entity_poly.pdbx_strand_id
1 'polypeptide(L)'
;MYYHFGGAEGVILCLYVDDILIFGTSLNMIKEVKDFLYQSFEMKDLGEPDVILNIKLVKESNSGVTLTQSHCVEKVLSRFGYNDYKPVSTPYDASVVLRKNKRIMKDQLRYS
;
A
#
# COMPACT_ATOMS: atom_id res chain seq x y z
N MET A 1 15.19 5.62 -3.41
CA MET A 1 14.69 5.53 -4.80
C MET A 1 15.86 5.76 -5.74
N TYR A 2 16.09 4.86 -6.67
CA TYR A 2 17.12 4.96 -7.72
C TYR A 2 16.43 4.90 -9.08
N TYR A 3 16.90 5.67 -10.05
CA TYR A 3 16.34 5.70 -11.40
C TYR A 3 17.47 5.76 -12.46
N HIS A 4 17.24 5.11 -13.57
CA HIS A 4 18.11 5.15 -14.74
C HIS A 4 17.26 5.29 -16.00
N PHE A 5 17.59 6.25 -16.84
CA PHE A 5 16.95 6.46 -18.14
C PHE A 5 18.01 6.45 -19.24
N GLY A 6 17.80 5.63 -20.26
CA GLY A 6 18.61 5.55 -21.47
C GLY A 6 17.72 5.75 -22.70
N GLY A 7 17.64 6.98 -23.21
CA GLY A 7 16.78 7.30 -24.35
C GLY A 7 15.29 7.27 -23.98
N ALA A 8 14.50 6.42 -24.69
CA ALA A 8 13.06 6.24 -24.46
C ALA A 8 12.75 5.19 -23.38
N GLU A 9 13.75 4.48 -22.89
CA GLU A 9 13.57 3.43 -21.89
C GLU A 9 14.09 3.87 -20.53
N GLY A 10 13.43 3.41 -19.47
CA GLY A 10 13.80 3.76 -18.10
C GLY A 10 13.40 2.70 -17.09
N VAL A 11 14.12 2.69 -15.98
CA VAL A 11 13.84 1.85 -14.84
C VAL A 11 13.93 2.67 -13.56
N ILE A 12 12.99 2.41 -12.64
CA ILE A 12 12.95 3.00 -11.31
C ILE A 12 12.94 1.88 -10.29
N LEU A 13 13.85 1.98 -9.32
CA LEU A 13 13.89 1.10 -8.15
C LEU A 13 13.45 1.85 -6.92
N CYS A 14 12.48 1.31 -6.24
CA CYS A 14 12.01 1.79 -4.94
C CYS A 14 12.33 0.73 -3.88
N LEU A 15 13.22 1.08 -2.95
CA LEU A 15 13.55 0.22 -1.80
C LEU A 15 12.71 0.62 -0.61
N TYR A 16 12.14 -0.37 0.06
CA TYR A 16 11.42 -0.20 1.30
C TYR A 16 11.73 -1.36 2.23
N VAL A 17 12.56 -1.11 3.22
CA VAL A 17 13.06 -2.11 4.18
C VAL A 17 13.63 -3.31 3.44
N ASP A 18 12.91 -4.43 3.38
CA ASP A 18 13.32 -5.70 2.77
C ASP A 18 12.76 -5.88 1.34
N ASP A 19 11.86 -4.99 0.91
CA ASP A 19 11.19 -5.09 -0.39
C ASP A 19 11.81 -4.16 -1.42
N ILE A 20 11.98 -4.66 -2.64
CA ILE A 20 12.40 -3.87 -3.81
C ILE A 20 11.31 -3.92 -4.87
N LEU A 21 10.82 -2.74 -5.24
CA LEU A 21 9.91 -2.56 -6.35
C LEU A 21 10.68 -2.06 -7.57
N ILE A 22 10.47 -2.72 -8.69
CA ILE A 22 11.09 -2.40 -9.96
C ILE A 22 10.00 -1.98 -10.95
N PHE A 23 10.05 -0.73 -11.39
CA PHE A 23 9.21 -0.20 -12.45
C PHE A 23 10.07 0.04 -13.67
N GLY A 24 9.64 -0.45 -14.82
CA GLY A 24 10.38 -0.25 -16.07
C GLY A 24 9.45 -0.11 -17.25
N THR A 25 9.91 0.60 -18.26
CA THR A 25 9.18 0.78 -19.54
C THR A 25 9.30 -0.45 -20.44
N SER A 26 10.29 -1.32 -20.17
CA SER A 26 10.57 -2.53 -20.95
C SER A 26 10.83 -3.72 -20.04
N LEU A 27 10.25 -4.86 -20.37
CA LEU A 27 10.47 -6.11 -19.63
C LEU A 27 11.94 -6.56 -19.67
N ASN A 28 12.66 -6.25 -20.74
CA ASN A 28 14.08 -6.57 -20.84
C ASN A 28 14.92 -5.82 -19.81
N MET A 29 14.66 -4.52 -19.65
CA MET A 29 15.36 -3.73 -18.61
C MET A 29 15.04 -4.21 -17.21
N ILE A 30 13.77 -4.56 -16.93
CA ILE A 30 13.38 -5.12 -15.64
C ILE A 30 14.16 -6.42 -15.37
N LYS A 31 14.29 -7.29 -16.40
CA LYS A 31 15.03 -8.53 -16.29
C LYS A 31 16.52 -8.30 -16.03
N GLU A 32 17.16 -7.41 -16.77
CA GLU A 32 18.58 -7.07 -16.56
C GLU A 32 18.84 -6.57 -15.15
N VAL A 33 17.96 -5.71 -14.63
CA VAL A 33 18.08 -5.22 -13.24
C VAL A 33 17.89 -6.35 -12.24
N LYS A 34 16.92 -7.26 -12.45
CA LYS A 34 16.73 -8.43 -11.61
C LYS A 34 17.97 -9.31 -11.62
N ASP A 35 18.52 -9.63 -12.78
CA ASP A 35 19.71 -10.47 -12.94
C ASP A 35 20.93 -9.85 -12.22
N PHE A 36 21.11 -8.53 -12.33
CA PHE A 36 22.15 -7.80 -11.59
C PHE A 36 21.96 -7.90 -10.06
N LEU A 37 20.73 -7.72 -9.58
CA LEU A 37 20.42 -7.83 -8.15
C LEU A 37 20.65 -9.25 -7.63
N TYR A 38 20.26 -10.27 -8.38
CA TYR A 38 20.47 -11.68 -8.02
C TYR A 38 21.96 -12.07 -7.90
N GLN A 39 22.81 -11.44 -8.70
CA GLN A 39 24.27 -11.68 -8.62
C GLN A 39 24.88 -11.10 -7.34
N SER A 40 24.26 -10.05 -6.79
CA SER A 40 24.79 -9.29 -5.67
C SER A 40 24.13 -9.62 -4.33
N PHE A 41 22.90 -10.10 -4.36
CA PHE A 41 22.09 -10.34 -3.16
C PHE A 41 21.30 -11.64 -3.27
N GLU A 42 21.10 -12.30 -2.14
CA GLU A 42 20.16 -13.42 -2.04
C GLU A 42 18.73 -12.86 -2.02
N MET A 43 18.00 -13.04 -3.10
CA MET A 43 16.68 -12.44 -3.30
C MET A 43 15.66 -13.47 -3.81
N LYS A 44 14.38 -13.19 -3.58
CA LYS A 44 13.26 -13.95 -4.13
C LYS A 44 12.42 -13.06 -5.02
N ASP A 45 12.21 -13.47 -6.27
CA ASP A 45 11.25 -12.80 -7.16
C ASP A 45 9.82 -13.18 -6.76
N LEU A 46 9.05 -12.19 -6.35
CA LEU A 46 7.66 -12.33 -5.98
C LEU A 46 6.71 -12.13 -7.17
N GLY A 47 7.26 -11.82 -8.35
CA GLY A 47 6.49 -11.56 -9.56
C GLY A 47 5.87 -10.18 -9.58
N GLU A 48 4.74 -10.06 -10.26
CA GLU A 48 4.01 -8.80 -10.35
C GLU A 48 3.16 -8.60 -9.09
N PRO A 49 3.32 -7.46 -8.40
CA PRO A 49 2.65 -7.25 -7.13
C PRO A 49 1.19 -6.82 -7.32
N ASP A 50 0.29 -7.42 -6.55
CA ASP A 50 -1.11 -7.00 -6.41
C ASP A 50 -1.29 -5.99 -5.27
N VAL A 51 -0.52 -6.17 -4.20
CA VAL A 51 -0.58 -5.33 -2.99
C VAL A 51 0.83 -4.99 -2.55
N ILE A 52 1.09 -3.71 -2.32
CA ILE A 52 2.35 -3.18 -1.84
C ILE A 52 2.07 -2.25 -0.67
N LEU A 53 2.71 -2.49 0.49
CA LEU A 53 2.56 -1.62 1.67
C LEU A 53 1.09 -1.35 2.05
N ASN A 54 0.25 -2.37 1.96
CA ASN A 54 -1.20 -2.28 2.14
C ASN A 54 -1.94 -1.41 1.09
N ILE A 55 -1.29 -1.04 0.00
CA ILE A 55 -1.91 -0.40 -1.15
C ILE A 55 -2.14 -1.46 -2.21
N LYS A 56 -3.38 -1.63 -2.64
CA LYS A 56 -3.75 -2.54 -3.73
C LYS A 56 -3.61 -1.82 -5.07
N LEU A 57 -2.95 -2.50 -6.01
CA LEU A 57 -2.80 -2.05 -7.38
C LEU A 57 -3.89 -2.72 -8.23
N VAL A 58 -4.72 -1.93 -8.85
CA VAL A 58 -5.75 -2.41 -9.77
C VAL A 58 -5.41 -1.93 -11.17
N LYS A 59 -5.09 -2.87 -12.06
CA LYS A 59 -4.85 -2.55 -13.47
C LYS A 59 -6.18 -2.32 -14.18
N GLU A 60 -6.27 -1.25 -14.91
CA GLU A 60 -7.40 -0.92 -15.75
C GLU A 60 -7.15 -1.36 -17.19
N SER A 61 -8.22 -1.64 -17.94
CA SER A 61 -8.14 -2.13 -19.33
C SER A 61 -7.52 -1.12 -20.30
N ASN A 62 -7.45 0.15 -19.93
CA ASN A 62 -6.89 1.26 -20.73
C ASN A 62 -5.43 1.59 -20.39
N SER A 63 -4.67 0.64 -19.84
CA SER A 63 -3.28 0.81 -19.39
C SER A 63 -3.12 1.75 -18.18
N GLY A 64 -4.20 2.05 -17.48
CA GLY A 64 -4.17 2.77 -16.21
C GLY A 64 -3.89 1.84 -15.02
N VAL A 65 -3.43 2.42 -13.92
CA VAL A 65 -3.29 1.74 -12.63
C VAL A 65 -3.99 2.57 -11.57
N THR A 66 -4.96 1.96 -10.90
CA THR A 66 -5.62 2.56 -9.75
C THR A 66 -5.01 2.03 -8.46
N LEU A 67 -4.66 2.95 -7.56
CA LEU A 67 -4.16 2.65 -6.22
C LEU A 67 -5.32 2.76 -5.24
N THR A 68 -5.56 1.70 -4.45
CA THR A 68 -6.64 1.69 -3.45
C THR A 68 -6.21 1.07 -2.14
N GLN A 69 -6.74 1.58 -1.06
CA GLN A 69 -6.58 1.03 0.29
C GLN A 69 -7.88 0.40 0.82
N SER A 70 -8.88 0.15 -0.01
CA SER A 70 -10.19 -0.37 0.41
C SER A 70 -10.06 -1.58 1.31
N HIS A 71 -9.24 -2.57 0.95
CA HIS A 71 -9.05 -3.77 1.75
C HIS A 71 -8.39 -3.49 3.12
N CYS A 72 -7.55 -2.46 3.22
CA CYS A 72 -6.96 -2.03 4.50
C CYS A 72 -8.02 -1.38 5.39
N VAL A 73 -8.85 -0.52 4.81
CA VAL A 73 -9.99 0.10 5.50
C VAL A 73 -10.96 -0.96 6.00
N GLU A 74 -11.32 -1.93 5.16
CA GLU A 74 -12.19 -3.06 5.53
C GLU A 74 -11.61 -3.87 6.70
N LYS A 75 -10.31 -4.15 6.69
CA LYS A 75 -9.65 -4.83 7.82
C LYS A 75 -9.74 -4.02 9.12
N VAL A 76 -9.53 -2.69 9.04
CA VAL A 76 -9.64 -1.81 10.20
C VAL A 76 -11.07 -1.81 10.72
N LEU A 77 -12.06 -1.61 9.85
CA LEU A 77 -13.47 -1.64 10.23
C LEU A 77 -13.87 -2.96 10.87
N SER A 78 -13.43 -4.08 10.27
CA SER A 78 -13.67 -5.42 10.78
C SER A 78 -13.07 -5.63 12.18
N ARG A 79 -11.80 -5.21 12.36
CA ARG A 79 -11.09 -5.31 13.64
C ARG A 79 -11.83 -4.58 14.77
N PHE A 80 -12.48 -3.47 14.46
CA PHE A 80 -13.21 -2.67 15.43
C PHE A 80 -14.72 -2.94 15.46
N GLY A 81 -15.22 -3.86 14.62
CA GLY A 81 -16.64 -4.23 14.56
C GLY A 81 -17.52 -3.17 13.93
N TYR A 82 -16.99 -2.39 12.97
CA TYR A 82 -17.71 -1.30 12.30
C TYR A 82 -18.10 -1.60 10.85
N ASN A 83 -18.11 -2.86 10.42
CA ASN A 83 -18.44 -3.23 9.03
C ASN A 83 -19.85 -2.81 8.60
N ASP A 84 -20.81 -2.86 9.51
CA ASP A 84 -22.23 -2.61 9.22
C ASP A 84 -22.65 -1.16 9.50
N TYR A 85 -21.70 -0.29 9.84
CA TYR A 85 -22.02 1.11 10.13
C TYR A 85 -22.23 1.90 8.85
N LYS A 86 -23.24 2.77 8.89
CA LYS A 86 -23.52 3.67 7.76
C LYS A 86 -22.38 4.67 7.57
N PRO A 87 -21.85 4.81 6.37
CA PRO A 87 -20.80 5.79 6.10
C PRO A 87 -21.32 7.22 6.26
N VAL A 88 -20.47 8.10 6.77
CA VAL A 88 -20.73 9.54 6.90
C VAL A 88 -19.74 10.32 6.04
N SER A 89 -20.18 11.48 5.54
CA SER A 89 -19.37 12.30 4.63
C SER A 89 -18.28 13.11 5.33
N THR A 90 -18.36 13.26 6.65
CA THR A 90 -17.41 14.05 7.44
C THR A 90 -16.91 13.23 8.64
N PRO A 91 -15.63 13.42 9.06
CA PRO A 91 -15.06 12.75 10.23
C PRO A 91 -15.73 13.15 11.56
N TYR A 92 -16.48 14.24 11.55
CA TYR A 92 -17.16 14.79 12.71
C TYR A 92 -18.66 14.91 12.45
N ASP A 93 -19.45 14.35 13.35
CA ASP A 93 -20.91 14.53 13.39
C ASP A 93 -21.26 15.63 14.37
N ALA A 94 -21.78 16.76 13.87
CA ALA A 94 -22.15 17.91 14.69
C ALA A 94 -23.31 17.63 15.66
N SER A 95 -24.07 16.55 15.45
CA SER A 95 -25.14 16.11 16.37
C SER A 95 -24.59 15.41 17.60
N VAL A 96 -23.34 14.93 17.56
CA VAL A 96 -22.67 14.25 18.67
C VAL A 96 -21.89 15.23 19.51
N VAL A 97 -22.42 15.55 20.70
CA VAL A 97 -21.72 16.39 21.65
C VAL A 97 -20.66 15.58 22.38
N LEU A 98 -19.39 15.79 22.01
CA LEU A 98 -18.26 15.17 22.69
C LEU A 98 -18.09 15.78 24.07
N ARG A 99 -18.08 14.95 25.10
CA ARG A 99 -17.85 15.35 26.48
C ARG A 99 -16.60 14.68 27.01
N LYS A 100 -15.90 15.36 27.93
CA LYS A 100 -14.74 14.78 28.62
C LYS A 100 -15.15 13.46 29.30
N ASN A 101 -14.38 12.41 29.06
CA ASN A 101 -14.62 11.11 29.69
C ASN A 101 -14.48 11.25 31.22
N LYS A 102 -15.52 10.89 31.96
CA LYS A 102 -15.53 10.88 33.43
C LYS A 102 -15.40 9.47 34.02
N ARG A 103 -15.29 8.44 33.15
CA ARG A 103 -15.19 7.05 33.58
C ARG A 103 -13.72 6.61 33.65
N ILE A 104 -13.45 5.63 34.51
CA ILE A 104 -12.15 4.95 34.53
C ILE A 104 -11.94 4.28 33.16
N MET A 105 -10.78 4.51 32.57
CA MET A 105 -10.43 3.95 31.25
C MET A 105 -10.53 2.42 31.32
N LYS A 106 -11.51 1.86 30.65
CA LYS A 106 -11.61 0.43 30.35
C LYS A 106 -11.13 0.26 28.90
N ASP A 107 -10.33 -0.77 28.65
CA ASP A 107 -9.85 -1.16 27.30
C ASP A 107 -8.81 -0.23 26.64
N GLN A 108 -7.77 0.12 27.38
CA GLN A 108 -6.61 0.80 26.77
C GLN A 108 -5.90 -0.08 25.70
N LEU A 109 -6.01 -1.41 25.83
CA LEU A 109 -5.48 -2.39 24.85
C LEU A 109 -6.15 -2.34 23.47
N ARG A 110 -7.29 -1.66 23.36
CA ARG A 110 -8.02 -1.52 22.09
C ARG A 110 -7.45 -0.41 21.20
N TYR A 111 -6.62 0.47 21.77
CA TYR A 111 -6.04 1.65 21.11
C TYR A 111 -4.51 1.65 21.07
N SER A 112 -3.88 0.55 21.48
CA SER A 112 -2.42 0.34 21.41
C SER A 112 -2.02 -0.50 20.22
#